data_7014a56b3f61575d36fa436d068c3719
#
_entry.id   7014a56b3f61575d36fa436d068c3719
#
_cell.length_a   1.000
_cell.length_b   1.000
_cell.length_c   1.000
_cell.angle_alpha   90.00
_cell.angle_beta   90.00
_cell.angle_gamma   90.00
#
_symmetry.space_group_name_H-M   'P 1'
#
loop_
_entity.id
_entity.type
_entity.pdbx_description
1 polymer ?
#
loop_
_entity_poly.entity_id
_entity_poly.type
_entity_poly.pdbx_seq_one_letter_code
_entity_poly.pdbx_strand_id
1 'polypeptide(L)' 'MKYQCPVCNKVSLTPLDLARHVIGRGDKVHRDWLGTKGFKYSELLAMQLRSFGGEGYKALSRVLEVEAKVKD' A
#
# COMPACT_ATOMS: atom_id res chain seq x y z
N MET A 1 -13.73 2.46 -10.84
CA MET A 1 -12.31 2.17 -11.01
C MET A 1 -11.88 1.12 -10.02
N LYS A 2 -10.89 0.34 -10.40
CA LYS A 2 -10.35 -0.69 -9.54
C LYS A 2 -8.85 -0.51 -9.40
N TYR A 3 -8.30 -1.03 -8.31
CA TYR A 3 -6.88 -0.99 -8.04
C TYR A 3 -6.40 -2.40 -7.77
N GLN A 4 -5.38 -2.83 -8.47
CA GLN A 4 -4.85 -4.18 -8.36
C GLN A 4 -3.48 -4.17 -7.70
N CYS A 5 -3.30 -5.04 -6.70
CA CYS A 5 -2.02 -5.15 -6.03
C CYS A 5 -0.94 -5.58 -7.03
N PRO A 6 0.16 -4.83 -7.15
CA PRO A 6 1.22 -5.17 -8.10
C PRO A 6 2.01 -6.43 -7.71
N VAL A 7 1.78 -6.93 -6.51
CA VAL A 7 2.51 -8.09 -5.99
C VAL A 7 1.70 -9.39 -6.13
N CYS A 8 0.44 -9.36 -5.69
CA CYS A 8 -0.37 -10.59 -5.62
C CYS A 8 -1.67 -10.52 -6.43
N ASN A 9 -1.88 -9.43 -7.16
CA ASN A 9 -3.03 -9.24 -8.04
C ASN A 9 -4.39 -9.12 -7.35
N LYS A 10 -4.40 -8.94 -6.02
CA LYS A 10 -5.65 -8.68 -5.32
C LYS A 10 -6.25 -7.36 -5.77
N VAL A 11 -7.55 -7.35 -6.05
CA VAL A 11 -8.26 -6.15 -6.52
C VAL A 11 -8.98 -5.50 -5.34
N SER A 12 -8.87 -4.17 -5.25
CA SER A 12 -9.57 -3.35 -4.26
C SER A 12 -10.30 -2.21 -4.96
N LEU A 13 -11.34 -1.69 -4.33
CA LEU A 13 -12.14 -0.62 -4.92
C LEU A 13 -11.53 0.77 -4.71
N THR A 14 -10.67 0.92 -3.72
CA THR A 14 -10.01 2.19 -3.43
C THR A 14 -8.52 1.99 -3.22
N PRO A 15 -7.69 3.02 -3.49
CA PRO A 15 -6.25 2.91 -3.23
C PRO A 15 -5.96 2.78 -1.74
N LEU A 16 -6.80 3.33 -0.87
CA LEU A 16 -6.63 3.21 0.57
C LEU A 16 -6.82 1.77 1.04
N ASP A 17 -7.84 1.08 0.54
CA ASP A 17 -8.07 -0.33 0.86
C ASP A 17 -6.89 -1.18 0.38
N LEU A 18 -6.35 -0.86 -0.79
CA LEU A 18 -5.19 -1.58 -1.31
C LEU A 18 -3.95 -1.33 -0.44
N ALA A 19 -3.76 -0.10 0.04
CA ALA A 19 -2.67 0.22 0.94
C ALA A 19 -2.77 -0.59 2.23
N ARG A 20 -3.96 -0.72 2.79
CA ARG A 20 -4.19 -1.57 3.96
C ARG A 20 -3.84 -3.02 3.68
N HIS A 21 -4.19 -3.50 2.49
CA HIS A 21 -3.85 -4.86 2.08
C HIS A 21 -2.34 -5.08 2.02
N VAL A 22 -1.62 -4.17 1.36
CA VAL A 22 -0.17 -4.29 1.18
C VAL A 22 0.56 -4.26 2.53
N ILE A 23 0.19 -3.32 3.39
CA ILE A 23 0.81 -3.20 4.72
C ILE A 23 0.39 -4.38 5.61
N GLY A 24 -0.86 -4.79 5.52
CA GLY A 24 -1.39 -5.89 6.35
C GLY A 24 -0.81 -7.25 6.00
N ARG A 25 -0.40 -7.47 4.75
CA ARG A 25 0.24 -8.74 4.35
C ARG A 25 1.60 -8.90 5.03
N GLY A 26 2.43 -7.85 4.99
CA GLY A 26 3.71 -7.84 5.68
C GLY A 26 4.70 -8.93 5.28
N ASP A 27 4.46 -9.67 4.22
CA ASP A 27 5.37 -10.70 3.77
C ASP A 27 6.54 -10.10 2.98
N LYS A 28 7.55 -10.92 2.71
CA LYS A 28 8.76 -10.46 2.05
C LYS A 28 8.48 -9.81 0.69
N VAL A 29 7.58 -10.39 -0.09
CA VAL A 29 7.29 -9.91 -1.45
C VAL A 29 6.68 -8.51 -1.42
N HIS A 30 5.70 -8.29 -0.53
CA HIS A 30 5.08 -6.97 -0.39
C HIS A 30 6.05 -5.95 0.18
N ARG A 31 6.88 -6.33 1.16
CA ARG A 31 7.89 -5.43 1.72
C ARG A 31 8.95 -5.05 0.68
N ASP A 32 9.38 -6.01 -0.13
CA ASP A 32 10.36 -5.75 -1.19
C ASP A 32 9.80 -4.77 -2.22
N TRP A 33 8.53 -4.94 -2.59
CA TRP A 33 7.88 -4.01 -3.50
C TRP A 33 7.83 -2.59 -2.92
N LEU A 34 7.48 -2.47 -1.65
CA LEU A 34 7.47 -1.16 -0.97
C LEU A 34 8.87 -0.53 -1.02
N GLY A 35 9.91 -1.32 -0.83
CA GLY A 35 11.28 -0.84 -0.92
C GLY A 35 11.61 -0.25 -2.29
N THR A 36 11.09 -0.83 -3.37
CA THR A 36 11.32 -0.31 -4.72
C THR A 36 10.68 1.06 -4.94
N LYS A 37 9.70 1.42 -4.09
CA LYS A 37 9.02 2.72 -4.16
C LYS A 37 9.53 3.71 -3.12
N GLY A 38 10.62 3.37 -2.45
CA GLY A 38 11.23 4.24 -1.44
C GLY A 38 10.58 4.17 -0.07
N PHE A 39 9.73 3.19 0.18
CA PHE A 39 9.11 3.00 1.49
C PHE A 39 9.86 1.94 2.28
N LYS A 40 10.00 2.18 3.59
CA LYS A 40 10.47 1.16 4.52
C LYS A 40 9.28 0.66 5.30
N TYR A 41 9.10 -0.65 5.32
CA TYR A 41 7.96 -1.26 6.01
C TYR A 41 7.90 -0.86 7.48
N SER A 42 9.04 -0.85 8.15
CA SER A 42 9.11 -0.45 9.56
C SER A 42 8.69 1.01 9.77
N GLU A 43 9.03 1.89 8.84
CA GLU A 43 8.61 3.30 8.91
C GLU A 43 7.11 3.46 8.72
N LEU A 44 6.53 2.70 7.80
CA LEU A 44 5.10 2.72 7.59
C LEU A 44 4.34 2.25 8.83
N LEU A 45 4.83 1.20 9.49
CA LEU A 45 4.24 0.73 10.73
C LEU A 45 4.39 1.76 11.85
N ALA A 46 5.55 2.41 11.94
CA ALA A 46 5.78 3.45 12.93
C ALA A 46 4.84 4.64 12.74
N MET A 47 4.60 5.03 11.50
CA MET A 47 3.64 6.10 11.18
C MET A 47 2.23 5.73 11.62
N GLN A 48 1.83 4.47 11.43
CA GLN A 48 0.53 3.99 11.88
C GLN A 48 0.40 4.02 13.40
N LEU A 49 1.45 3.66 14.12
CA LEU A 49 1.44 3.66 15.58
C LEU A 49 1.43 5.06 16.17
N ARG A 50 2.08 6.02 15.51
CA ARG A 50 2.13 7.40 15.98
C ARG A 50 0.91 8.21 15.62
N SER A 51 0.27 7.85 14.53
CA SER A 51 -0.87 8.61 14.02
C SER A 51 -2.08 7.69 13.86
N PHE A 52 -3.07 7.89 14.68
CA PHE A 52 -4.32 7.15 14.60
C PHE A 52 -5.12 7.51 13.34
N GLY A 53 -4.67 8.51 12.59
CA GLY A 53 -5.33 8.93 11.37
C GLY A 53 -4.94 8.16 10.11
N GLY A 54 -4.03 7.17 10.21
CA GLY A 54 -3.68 6.34 9.06
C GLY A 54 -2.76 6.99 8.05
N GLU A 55 -1.82 7.83 8.50
CA GLU A 55 -0.91 8.53 7.59
C GLU A 55 -0.07 7.60 6.73
N GLY A 56 0.36 6.46 7.26
CA GLY A 56 1.09 5.47 6.49
C GLY A 56 0.27 4.93 5.33
N TYR A 57 -1.00 4.64 5.59
CA TYR A 57 -1.90 4.18 4.55
C TYR A 57 -2.14 5.27 3.50
N LYS A 58 -2.28 6.52 3.92
CA LYS A 58 -2.49 7.64 2.99
C LYS A 58 -1.29 7.86 2.09
N ALA A 59 -0.09 7.83 2.66
CA ALA A 59 1.13 8.00 1.87
C ALA A 59 1.27 6.90 0.83
N LEU A 60 1.01 5.66 1.21
CA LEU A 60 1.08 4.54 0.29
C LEU A 60 -0.06 4.59 -0.74
N SER A 61 -1.25 5.01 -0.34
CA SER A 61 -2.39 5.09 -1.26
C SER A 61 -2.15 6.04 -2.43
N ARG A 62 -1.40 7.12 -2.21
CA ARG A 62 -1.06 8.05 -3.28
C ARG A 62 -0.21 7.38 -4.35
N VAL A 63 0.73 6.54 -3.94
CA VAL A 63 1.57 5.77 -4.87
C VAL A 63 0.73 4.74 -5.60
N LEU A 64 -0.11 4.01 -4.87
CA LEU A 64 -0.96 2.97 -5.45
C LEU A 64 -2.00 3.55 -6.42
N GLU A 65 -2.46 4.75 -6.17
CA GLU A 65 -3.40 5.44 -7.07
C GLU A 65 -2.84 5.56 -8.49
N VAL A 66 -1.53 5.74 -8.61
CA VAL A 66 -0.86 5.84 -9.90
C VAL A 66 -0.39 4.49 -10.40
N GLU A 67 0.25 3.70 -9.51
CA GLU A 67 0.94 2.47 -9.87
C GLU A 67 0.02 1.26 -10.03
N ALA A 68 -1.07 1.23 -9.28
CA ALA A 68 -1.94 0.06 -9.19
C ALA A 68 -3.29 0.24 -9.89
N LYS A 69 -3.51 1.38 -10.53
CA LYS A 69 -4.78 1.67 -11.20
C LYS A 69 -5.01 0.73 -12.37
N VAL A 70 -6.14 0.06 -12.37
CA VAL A 70 -6.55 -0.84 -13.45
C VAL A 70 -7.58 -0.12 -14.32
N LYS A 71 -7.35 -0.12 -15.62
CA LYS A 71 -8.33 0.42 -16.54
C LYS A 71 -9.43 -0.62 -16.76
N ASP A 72 -10.63 -0.21 -16.56
CA ASP A 72 -11.80 -1.04 -16.84
C ASP A 72 -11.99 -1.23 -18.36
#